data_61602fb5af6d1ddf9ab120bfe330b1ea
#
_entry.id   61602fb5af6d1ddf9ab120bfe330b1ea
#
_cell.length_a   1.000
_cell.length_b   1.000
_cell.length_c   1.000
_cell.angle_alpha   90.00
_cell.angle_beta   90.00
_cell.angle_gamma   90.00
#
_symmetry.space_group_name_H-M   'P 1'
#
loop_
_entity.id
_entity.type
_entity.pdbx_description
1 polymer ?
#
loop_
_entity_poly.entity_id
_entity_poly.type
_entity_poly.pdbx_seq_one_letter_code
_entity_poly.pdbx_strand_id
1 'polypeptide(L)'
;MVTRTALAIELLDSLAPDEVPAGIAEVIRCRHDLMAGRIRPTELEPRLMALDLPPDWVIRRDLVRVTAAFILRDFALAERLLDPILPRIGQFPADIIGPAVVIAGRVFAAKGDLTSALVWNYKGLGMLGDQLPVVRASILNNIACEHAGAGSDITAAELFHRALEIYTREEYWPPALLVASNLADIMMDDGRHEEAVQFLLGWERAHPEVVHLPEANFFLAIMALAKVRTGRISAAKQRLASITVNKTDMDQRFMLLLVGAHIDIAENRLEAALNQLLALRQETHHERGLVAILEPLSDVYAALGNYKLAYDVAVERREILVRLKKAIREISDIEVEARRRIRIK
;
A
#
# COMPACT_ATOMS: atom_id res chain seq x y z
N MET A 1 -7.61 21.86 3.76
CA MET A 1 -6.69 21.55 2.63
C MET A 1 -7.47 20.69 1.63
N VAL A 2 -7.73 21.20 0.44
CA VAL A 2 -8.51 20.49 -0.59
C VAL A 2 -7.51 19.63 -1.37
N THR A 3 -7.71 18.30 -1.43
CA THR A 3 -6.86 17.44 -2.25
C THR A 3 -7.05 17.79 -3.72
N ARG A 4 -6.01 17.59 -4.58
CA ARG A 4 -6.13 17.81 -6.05
C ARG A 4 -7.35 17.11 -6.64
N THR A 5 -7.74 15.97 -6.08
CA THR A 5 -8.92 15.22 -6.51
C THR A 5 -10.23 15.90 -6.08
N ALA A 6 -10.28 16.48 -4.88
CA ALA A 6 -11.42 17.27 -4.43
C ALA A 6 -11.54 18.57 -5.24
N LEU A 7 -10.42 19.22 -5.55
CA LEU A 7 -10.40 20.38 -6.46
C LEU A 7 -10.93 20.01 -7.86
N ALA A 8 -10.58 18.83 -8.38
CA ALA A 8 -11.10 18.35 -9.66
C ALA A 8 -12.62 18.11 -9.63
N ILE A 9 -13.18 17.67 -8.52
CA ILE A 9 -14.63 17.53 -8.33
C ILE A 9 -15.30 18.89 -8.20
N GLU A 10 -14.74 19.80 -7.40
CA GLU A 10 -15.25 21.17 -7.28
C GLU A 10 -15.25 21.87 -8.64
N LEU A 11 -14.20 21.70 -9.44
CA LEU A 11 -14.12 22.22 -10.79
C LEU A 11 -15.21 21.59 -11.68
N LEU A 12 -15.36 20.25 -11.63
CA LEU A 12 -16.38 19.53 -12.38
C LEU A 12 -17.79 20.01 -12.03
N ASP A 13 -18.07 20.25 -10.74
CA ASP A 13 -19.37 20.74 -10.27
C ASP A 13 -19.61 22.22 -10.56
N SER A 14 -18.56 23.00 -10.87
CA SER A 14 -18.62 24.38 -11.31
C SER A 14 -18.86 24.56 -12.83
N LEU A 15 -18.66 23.49 -13.62
CA LEU A 15 -18.88 23.51 -15.07
C LEU A 15 -20.39 23.40 -15.41
N ALA A 16 -20.80 24.01 -16.50
CA ALA A 16 -22.14 23.84 -16.98
C ALA A 16 -22.38 22.39 -17.45
N PRO A 17 -23.61 21.86 -17.34
CA PRO A 17 -23.91 20.45 -17.70
C PRO A 17 -23.59 20.07 -19.15
N ASP A 18 -23.47 21.03 -20.03
CA ASP A 18 -23.12 20.87 -21.44
C ASP A 18 -21.60 20.96 -21.72
N GLU A 19 -20.80 21.42 -20.75
CA GLU A 19 -19.35 21.53 -20.90
C GLU A 19 -18.64 20.17 -20.74
N VAL A 20 -19.22 19.25 -19.94
CA VAL A 20 -18.73 17.88 -19.79
C VAL A 20 -19.87 16.89 -19.95
N PRO A 21 -19.77 15.93 -20.89
CA PRO A 21 -20.80 14.91 -21.05
C PRO A 21 -21.06 14.18 -19.74
N ALA A 22 -22.34 13.96 -19.40
CA ALA A 22 -22.74 13.38 -18.10
C ALA A 22 -22.08 12.03 -17.78
N GLY A 23 -21.86 11.18 -18.79
CA GLY A 23 -21.16 9.91 -18.60
C GLY A 23 -19.69 10.08 -18.19
N ILE A 24 -18.99 11.07 -18.74
CA ILE A 24 -17.61 11.40 -18.38
C ILE A 24 -17.54 11.91 -16.94
N ALA A 25 -18.42 12.86 -16.59
CA ALA A 25 -18.52 13.39 -15.25
C ALA A 25 -18.76 12.28 -14.22
N GLU A 26 -19.62 11.31 -14.56
CA GLU A 26 -19.92 10.17 -13.69
C GLU A 26 -18.71 9.24 -13.50
N VAL A 27 -17.90 8.97 -14.52
CA VAL A 27 -16.65 8.18 -14.37
C VAL A 27 -15.68 8.87 -13.39
N ILE A 28 -15.54 10.19 -13.49
CA ILE A 28 -14.67 10.99 -12.62
C ILE A 28 -15.18 10.93 -11.17
N ARG A 29 -16.49 11.12 -10.94
CA ARG A 29 -17.10 11.02 -9.61
C ARG A 29 -16.97 9.63 -9.02
N CYS A 30 -17.27 8.59 -9.78
CA CYS A 30 -17.12 7.20 -9.34
C CYS A 30 -15.69 6.88 -8.90
N ARG A 31 -14.69 7.33 -9.68
CA ARG A 31 -13.28 7.16 -9.30
C ARG A 31 -12.95 7.88 -8.00
N HIS A 32 -13.39 9.14 -7.87
CA HIS A 32 -13.15 9.92 -6.66
C HIS A 32 -13.81 9.29 -5.44
N ASP A 33 -15.09 8.92 -5.55
CA ASP A 33 -15.85 8.35 -4.43
C ASP A 33 -15.31 6.98 -4.01
N LEU A 34 -14.82 6.17 -4.97
CA LEU A 34 -14.14 4.92 -4.70
C LEU A 34 -12.86 5.15 -3.89
N MET A 35 -12.00 6.07 -4.34
CA MET A 35 -10.74 6.37 -3.68
C MET A 35 -10.91 7.04 -2.32
N ALA A 36 -12.00 7.77 -2.12
CA ALA A 36 -12.37 8.37 -0.84
C ALA A 36 -13.18 7.43 0.09
N GLY A 37 -13.46 6.20 -0.36
CA GLY A 37 -14.27 5.24 0.40
C GLY A 37 -15.74 5.64 0.57
N ARG A 38 -16.26 6.55 -0.26
CA ARG A 38 -17.65 7.05 -0.20
C ARG A 38 -18.65 6.13 -0.89
N ILE A 39 -18.18 5.28 -1.79
CA ILE A 39 -18.98 4.29 -2.51
C ILE A 39 -18.38 2.91 -2.33
N ARG A 40 -19.21 1.91 -2.14
CA ARG A 40 -18.75 0.52 -2.09
C ARG A 40 -18.38 0.05 -3.49
N PRO A 41 -17.27 -0.71 -3.67
CA PRO A 41 -16.87 -1.22 -4.98
C PRO A 41 -17.98 -1.99 -5.71
N THR A 42 -18.84 -2.71 -4.97
CA THR A 42 -19.97 -3.47 -5.50
C THR A 42 -21.09 -2.61 -6.10
N GLU A 43 -21.18 -1.33 -5.71
CA GLU A 43 -22.18 -0.39 -6.21
C GLU A 43 -21.75 0.29 -7.51
N LEU A 44 -20.46 0.21 -7.84
CA LEU A 44 -19.87 0.87 -9.01
C LEU A 44 -20.22 0.21 -10.33
N GLU A 45 -20.24 -1.13 -10.37
CA GLU A 45 -20.40 -1.89 -11.60
C GLU A 45 -21.67 -1.53 -12.38
N PRO A 46 -22.89 -1.54 -11.78
CA PRO A 46 -24.10 -1.15 -12.49
C PRO A 46 -24.10 0.31 -12.92
N ARG A 47 -23.52 1.22 -12.11
CA ARG A 47 -23.43 2.65 -12.44
C ARG A 47 -22.54 2.88 -13.66
N LEU A 48 -21.35 2.28 -13.67
CA LEU A 48 -20.37 2.45 -14.74
C LEU A 48 -20.77 1.76 -16.05
N MET A 49 -21.43 0.62 -15.98
CA MET A 49 -21.85 -0.13 -17.17
C MET A 49 -23.07 0.46 -17.89
N ALA A 50 -23.84 1.29 -17.22
CA ALA A 50 -24.97 2.01 -17.81
C ALA A 50 -24.55 3.25 -18.64
N LEU A 51 -23.26 3.64 -18.60
CA LEU A 51 -22.77 4.85 -19.23
C LEU A 51 -22.48 4.64 -20.73
N ASP A 52 -23.00 5.52 -21.56
CA ASP A 52 -22.57 5.67 -22.95
C ASP A 52 -21.33 6.58 -22.99
N LEU A 53 -20.20 6.05 -23.44
CA LEU A 53 -18.90 6.69 -23.33
C LEU A 53 -18.11 6.64 -24.66
N PRO A 54 -17.37 7.70 -24.97
CA PRO A 54 -16.38 7.66 -26.04
C PRO A 54 -15.32 6.56 -25.79
N PRO A 55 -14.69 6.01 -26.84
CA PRO A 55 -13.77 4.84 -26.72
C PRO A 55 -12.65 5.02 -25.71
N ASP A 56 -12.04 6.19 -25.62
CA ASP A 56 -10.97 6.49 -24.66
C ASP A 56 -11.49 6.60 -23.21
N TRP A 57 -12.74 6.96 -23.01
CA TRP A 57 -13.40 6.98 -21.70
C TRP A 57 -13.89 5.61 -21.27
N VAL A 58 -14.17 4.70 -22.20
CA VAL A 58 -14.40 3.27 -21.89
C VAL A 58 -13.19 2.70 -21.17
N ILE A 59 -11.96 2.99 -21.63
CA ILE A 59 -10.74 2.52 -20.98
C ILE A 59 -10.59 3.12 -19.58
N ARG A 60 -10.85 4.42 -19.40
CA ARG A 60 -10.79 5.06 -18.08
C ARG A 60 -11.83 4.48 -17.12
N ARG A 61 -13.04 4.22 -17.60
CA ARG A 61 -14.07 3.47 -16.84
C ARG A 61 -13.55 2.10 -16.41
N ASP A 62 -12.97 1.35 -17.33
CA ASP A 62 -12.49 -0.01 -17.03
C ASP A 62 -11.32 0.01 -16.04
N LEU A 63 -10.45 1.02 -16.03
CA LEU A 63 -9.45 1.22 -15.00
C LEU A 63 -10.06 1.50 -13.61
N VAL A 64 -11.19 2.20 -13.53
CA VAL A 64 -11.94 2.35 -12.25
C VAL A 64 -12.47 0.99 -11.79
N ARG A 65 -13.01 0.18 -12.72
CA ARG A 65 -13.47 -1.19 -12.43
C ARG A 65 -12.34 -2.11 -11.97
N VAL A 66 -11.16 -2.02 -12.60
CA VAL A 66 -9.94 -2.74 -12.14
C VAL A 66 -9.61 -2.38 -10.70
N THR A 67 -9.66 -1.07 -10.38
CA THR A 67 -9.40 -0.60 -9.01
C THR A 67 -10.44 -1.14 -8.01
N ALA A 68 -11.72 -1.15 -8.39
CA ALA A 68 -12.79 -1.71 -7.57
C ALA A 68 -12.59 -3.23 -7.34
N ALA A 69 -12.28 -3.98 -8.41
CA ALA A 69 -11.98 -5.41 -8.32
C ALA A 69 -10.76 -5.69 -7.42
N PHE A 70 -9.71 -4.86 -7.52
CA PHE A 70 -8.54 -4.94 -6.65
C PHE A 70 -8.91 -4.75 -5.17
N ILE A 71 -9.72 -3.73 -4.85
CA ILE A 71 -10.18 -3.48 -3.46
C ILE A 71 -11.01 -4.66 -2.93
N LEU A 72 -11.84 -5.27 -3.78
CA LEU A 72 -12.62 -6.48 -3.45
C LEU A 72 -11.77 -7.75 -3.38
N ARG A 73 -10.46 -7.67 -3.68
CA ARG A 73 -9.54 -8.82 -3.81
C ARG A 73 -9.94 -9.82 -4.90
N ASP A 74 -10.79 -9.40 -5.85
CA ASP A 74 -11.07 -10.17 -7.06
C ASP A 74 -10.00 -9.90 -8.13
N PHE A 75 -8.80 -10.44 -7.86
CA PHE A 75 -7.64 -10.24 -8.73
C PHE A 75 -7.81 -10.91 -10.10
N ALA A 76 -8.66 -11.94 -10.20
CA ALA A 76 -8.98 -12.58 -11.46
C ALA A 76 -9.82 -11.67 -12.36
N LEU A 77 -10.80 -10.97 -11.79
CA LEU A 77 -11.57 -9.96 -12.52
C LEU A 77 -10.67 -8.78 -12.90
N ALA A 78 -9.86 -8.30 -11.97
CA ALA A 78 -8.93 -7.19 -12.22
C ALA A 78 -7.99 -7.48 -13.42
N GLU A 79 -7.42 -8.69 -13.48
CA GLU A 79 -6.57 -9.12 -14.58
C GLU A 79 -7.35 -9.21 -15.90
N ARG A 80 -8.52 -9.86 -15.93
CA ARG A 80 -9.37 -9.91 -17.13
C ARG A 80 -9.74 -8.53 -17.69
N LEU A 81 -9.92 -7.53 -16.83
CA LEU A 81 -10.19 -6.16 -17.24
C LEU A 81 -8.92 -5.46 -17.78
N LEU A 82 -7.73 -5.86 -17.35
CA LEU A 82 -6.45 -5.36 -17.83
C LEU A 82 -6.01 -6.00 -19.16
N ASP A 83 -6.42 -7.24 -19.45
CA ASP A 83 -6.03 -8.00 -20.63
C ASP A 83 -6.23 -7.25 -21.96
N PRO A 84 -7.34 -6.54 -22.23
CA PRO A 84 -7.51 -5.78 -23.46
C PRO A 84 -6.72 -4.46 -23.48
N ILE A 85 -6.23 -3.97 -22.34
CA ILE A 85 -5.55 -2.68 -22.19
C ILE A 85 -4.04 -2.82 -22.32
N LEU A 86 -3.44 -3.75 -21.58
CA LEU A 86 -2.00 -3.88 -21.42
C LEU A 86 -1.24 -4.16 -22.74
N PRO A 87 -1.71 -5.03 -23.66
CA PRO A 87 -1.01 -5.26 -24.93
C PRO A 87 -0.91 -4.03 -25.83
N ARG A 88 -1.85 -3.08 -25.68
CA ARG A 88 -1.93 -1.84 -26.46
C ARG A 88 -1.52 -0.61 -25.68
N ILE A 89 -0.93 -0.77 -24.50
CA ILE A 89 -0.68 0.33 -23.56
C ILE A 89 0.08 1.50 -24.18
N GLY A 90 1.05 1.21 -25.08
CA GLY A 90 1.83 2.23 -25.78
C GLY A 90 1.07 3.08 -26.79
N GLN A 91 -0.19 2.75 -27.10
CA GLN A 91 -1.04 3.50 -28.01
C GLN A 91 -1.86 4.58 -27.27
N PHE A 92 -1.86 4.56 -25.92
CA PHE A 92 -2.64 5.46 -25.11
C PHE A 92 -1.83 6.68 -24.64
N PRO A 93 -2.49 7.79 -24.31
CA PRO A 93 -1.82 8.95 -23.71
C PRO A 93 -1.37 8.65 -22.27
N ALA A 94 -0.44 9.47 -21.77
CA ALA A 94 0.22 9.27 -20.48
C ALA A 94 -0.76 9.17 -19.29
N ASP A 95 -1.88 9.89 -19.33
CA ASP A 95 -2.93 9.89 -18.30
C ASP A 95 -3.78 8.61 -18.27
N ILE A 96 -3.67 7.74 -19.29
CA ILE A 96 -4.19 6.37 -19.28
C ILE A 96 -3.06 5.39 -18.95
N ILE A 97 -1.88 5.54 -19.57
CA ILE A 97 -0.72 4.67 -19.30
C ILE A 97 -0.42 4.63 -17.81
N GLY A 98 -0.31 5.79 -17.17
CA GLY A 98 0.06 5.90 -15.77
C GLY A 98 -0.82 5.08 -14.82
N PRO A 99 -2.12 5.37 -14.73
CA PRO A 99 -3.04 4.59 -13.89
C PRO A 99 -3.07 3.10 -14.24
N ALA A 100 -3.00 2.75 -15.53
CA ALA A 100 -3.03 1.36 -15.97
C ALA A 100 -1.80 0.56 -15.47
N VAL A 101 -0.60 1.11 -15.59
CA VAL A 101 0.62 0.43 -15.12
C VAL A 101 0.71 0.37 -13.60
N VAL A 102 0.29 1.43 -12.91
CA VAL A 102 0.26 1.44 -11.44
C VAL A 102 -0.65 0.34 -10.89
N ILE A 103 -1.89 0.24 -11.42
CA ILE A 103 -2.82 -0.79 -10.94
C ILE A 103 -2.42 -2.18 -11.41
N ALA A 104 -1.86 -2.35 -12.61
CA ALA A 104 -1.34 -3.63 -13.08
C ALA A 104 -0.22 -4.15 -12.17
N GLY A 105 0.76 -3.31 -11.82
CA GLY A 105 1.81 -3.66 -10.86
C GLY A 105 1.23 -4.20 -9.57
N ARG A 106 0.24 -3.52 -8.99
CA ARG A 106 -0.43 -3.94 -7.76
C ARG A 106 -1.21 -5.25 -7.89
N VAL A 107 -1.94 -5.44 -8.99
CA VAL A 107 -2.73 -6.66 -9.25
C VAL A 107 -1.82 -7.88 -9.37
N PHE A 108 -0.73 -7.78 -10.18
CA PHE A 108 0.21 -8.88 -10.35
C PHE A 108 0.96 -9.20 -9.04
N ALA A 109 1.39 -8.17 -8.29
CA ALA A 109 2.00 -8.35 -6.98
C ALA A 109 1.07 -9.06 -6.00
N ALA A 110 -0.19 -8.65 -5.92
CA ALA A 110 -1.18 -9.26 -5.04
C ALA A 110 -1.51 -10.72 -5.41
N LYS A 111 -1.31 -11.11 -6.68
CA LYS A 111 -1.39 -12.51 -7.16
C LYS A 111 -0.13 -13.32 -6.87
N GLY A 112 0.95 -12.69 -6.40
CA GLY A 112 2.27 -13.31 -6.22
C GLY A 112 3.09 -13.40 -7.51
N ASP A 113 2.63 -12.81 -8.62
CA ASP A 113 3.41 -12.70 -9.87
C ASP A 113 4.30 -11.45 -9.85
N LEU A 114 5.37 -11.54 -9.05
CA LEU A 114 6.34 -10.45 -8.89
C LEU A 114 7.04 -10.10 -10.20
N THR A 115 7.23 -11.08 -11.08
CA THR A 115 7.83 -10.87 -12.40
C THR A 115 7.01 -9.90 -13.23
N SER A 116 5.73 -10.18 -13.42
CA SER A 116 4.84 -9.30 -14.17
C SER A 116 4.67 -7.95 -13.48
N ALA A 117 4.58 -7.92 -12.14
CA ALA A 117 4.50 -6.69 -11.37
C ALA A 117 5.68 -5.75 -11.67
N LEU A 118 6.91 -6.25 -11.55
CA LEU A 118 8.13 -5.46 -11.84
C LEU A 118 8.25 -5.07 -13.30
N VAL A 119 7.98 -6.00 -14.23
CA VAL A 119 8.02 -5.71 -15.67
C VAL A 119 7.09 -4.55 -16.03
N TRP A 120 5.85 -4.55 -15.53
CA TRP A 120 4.91 -3.47 -15.81
C TRP A 120 5.31 -2.16 -15.14
N ASN A 121 5.79 -2.20 -13.90
CA ASN A 121 6.27 -1.01 -13.20
C ASN A 121 7.46 -0.37 -13.92
N TYR A 122 8.49 -1.14 -14.29
CA TYR A 122 9.64 -0.60 -15.04
C TYR A 122 9.28 -0.13 -16.45
N LYS A 123 8.39 -0.85 -17.15
CA LYS A 123 7.86 -0.42 -18.44
C LYS A 123 7.14 0.93 -18.30
N GLY A 124 6.33 1.09 -17.24
CA GLY A 124 5.67 2.35 -16.94
C GLY A 124 6.65 3.50 -16.74
N LEU A 125 7.71 3.31 -15.94
CA LEU A 125 8.74 4.34 -15.77
C LEU A 125 9.39 4.75 -17.09
N GLY A 126 9.68 3.77 -17.96
CA GLY A 126 10.27 4.01 -19.28
C GLY A 126 9.32 4.77 -20.22
N MET A 127 8.03 4.45 -20.20
CA MET A 127 7.03 5.08 -21.07
C MET A 127 6.66 6.50 -20.64
N LEU A 128 6.59 6.75 -19.33
CA LEU A 128 6.20 8.06 -18.79
C LEU A 128 7.35 9.09 -18.80
N GLY A 129 8.59 8.63 -18.77
CA GLY A 129 9.74 9.53 -18.65
C GLY A 129 9.60 10.43 -17.42
N ASP A 130 9.66 11.76 -17.58
CA ASP A 130 9.48 12.74 -16.52
C ASP A 130 8.05 13.27 -16.39
N GLN A 131 7.13 12.76 -17.20
CA GLN A 131 5.72 13.12 -17.13
C GLN A 131 5.06 12.52 -15.89
N LEU A 132 4.02 13.18 -15.40
CA LEU A 132 3.17 12.72 -14.30
C LEU A 132 3.97 12.32 -13.04
N PRO A 133 4.66 13.26 -12.37
CA PRO A 133 5.56 12.96 -11.25
C PRO A 133 4.89 12.14 -10.14
N VAL A 134 3.64 12.42 -9.80
CA VAL A 134 2.87 11.67 -8.79
C VAL A 134 2.67 10.20 -9.20
N VAL A 135 2.41 9.94 -10.48
CA VAL A 135 2.27 8.56 -11.00
C VAL A 135 3.62 7.84 -10.95
N ARG A 136 4.70 8.52 -11.34
CA ARG A 136 6.07 7.98 -11.20
C ARG A 136 6.39 7.62 -9.75
N ALA A 137 6.03 8.47 -8.79
CA ALA A 137 6.18 8.17 -7.37
C ALA A 137 5.36 6.93 -6.97
N SER A 138 4.15 6.77 -7.50
CA SER A 138 3.34 5.57 -7.25
C SER A 138 3.99 4.30 -7.80
N ILE A 139 4.62 4.37 -8.98
CA ILE A 139 5.36 3.24 -9.56
C ILE A 139 6.62 2.94 -8.73
N LEU A 140 7.39 3.96 -8.31
CA LEU A 140 8.55 3.79 -7.43
C LEU A 140 8.15 3.14 -6.10
N ASN A 141 7.03 3.58 -5.51
CA ASN A 141 6.48 2.96 -4.31
C ASN A 141 6.10 1.49 -4.53
N ASN A 142 5.46 1.15 -5.65
CA ASN A 142 5.16 -0.26 -5.96
C ASN A 142 6.44 -1.10 -6.02
N ILE A 143 7.46 -0.65 -6.78
CA ILE A 143 8.75 -1.36 -6.88
C ILE A 143 9.40 -1.48 -5.49
N ALA A 144 9.37 -0.42 -4.70
CA ALA A 144 9.91 -0.42 -3.34
C ALA A 144 9.20 -1.46 -2.44
N CYS A 145 7.87 -1.57 -2.54
CA CYS A 145 7.10 -2.59 -1.82
C CYS A 145 7.53 -4.02 -2.20
N GLU A 146 7.81 -4.27 -3.49
CA GLU A 146 8.28 -5.59 -3.95
C GLU A 146 9.68 -5.90 -3.38
N HIS A 147 10.59 -4.94 -3.42
CA HIS A 147 11.92 -5.09 -2.81
C HIS A 147 11.83 -5.30 -1.30
N ALA A 148 11.02 -4.50 -0.61
CA ALA A 148 10.79 -4.66 0.82
C ALA A 148 10.17 -6.03 1.14
N GLY A 149 9.16 -6.46 0.37
CA GLY A 149 8.53 -7.77 0.50
C GLY A 149 9.51 -8.93 0.34
N ALA A 150 10.53 -8.75 -0.50
CA ALA A 150 11.61 -9.71 -0.69
C ALA A 150 12.75 -9.57 0.35
N GLY A 151 12.73 -8.55 1.22
CA GLY A 151 13.77 -8.26 2.22
C GLY A 151 15.01 -7.54 1.65
N SER A 152 14.88 -6.88 0.50
CA SER A 152 15.90 -5.98 -0.06
C SER A 152 15.72 -4.56 0.47
N ASP A 153 15.91 -4.39 1.77
CA ASP A 153 15.51 -3.19 2.49
C ASP A 153 16.28 -1.93 2.07
N ILE A 154 17.56 -2.05 1.70
CA ILE A 154 18.36 -0.92 1.20
C ILE A 154 17.76 -0.35 -0.08
N THR A 155 17.51 -1.22 -1.09
CA THR A 155 16.91 -0.79 -2.36
C THR A 155 15.49 -0.25 -2.15
N ALA A 156 14.70 -0.90 -1.30
CA ALA A 156 13.36 -0.44 -0.95
C ALA A 156 13.40 0.96 -0.33
N ALA A 157 14.28 1.19 0.65
CA ALA A 157 14.42 2.49 1.31
C ALA A 157 14.80 3.60 0.32
N GLU A 158 15.76 3.35 -0.59
CA GLU A 158 16.15 4.31 -1.63
C GLU A 158 14.96 4.69 -2.54
N LEU A 159 14.17 3.70 -2.97
CA LEU A 159 13.01 3.92 -3.83
C LEU A 159 11.88 4.64 -3.08
N PHE A 160 11.63 4.28 -1.81
CA PHE A 160 10.68 4.98 -0.95
C PHE A 160 11.08 6.42 -0.72
N HIS A 161 12.36 6.72 -0.45
CA HIS A 161 12.84 8.09 -0.31
C HIS A 161 12.56 8.93 -1.56
N ARG A 162 12.85 8.39 -2.75
CA ARG A 162 12.55 9.06 -4.02
C ARG A 162 11.05 9.30 -4.22
N ALA A 163 10.22 8.32 -3.88
CA ALA A 163 8.78 8.46 -3.96
C ALA A 163 8.25 9.51 -2.97
N LEU A 164 8.74 9.49 -1.72
CA LEU A 164 8.37 10.45 -0.68
C LEU A 164 8.75 11.88 -1.05
N GLU A 165 9.96 12.10 -1.58
CA GLU A 165 10.40 13.41 -2.08
C GLU A 165 9.44 13.97 -3.14
N ILE A 166 9.05 13.13 -4.11
CA ILE A 166 8.11 13.56 -5.16
C ILE A 166 6.74 13.86 -4.56
N TYR A 167 6.19 12.97 -3.73
CA TYR A 167 4.87 13.18 -3.13
C TYR A 167 4.82 14.43 -2.26
N THR A 168 5.87 14.69 -1.46
CA THR A 168 5.99 15.89 -0.61
C THR A 168 6.07 17.14 -1.45
N ARG A 169 6.91 17.17 -2.50
CA ARG A 169 7.04 18.31 -3.41
C ARG A 169 5.73 18.63 -4.13
N GLU A 170 4.96 17.58 -4.51
CA GLU A 170 3.68 17.73 -5.20
C GLU A 170 2.50 17.89 -4.23
N GLU A 171 2.75 17.96 -2.91
CA GLU A 171 1.74 18.06 -1.84
C GLU A 171 0.67 16.97 -1.93
N TYR A 172 1.08 15.75 -2.33
CA TYR A 172 0.19 14.61 -2.48
C TYR A 172 0.23 13.71 -1.23
N TRP A 173 -0.48 14.13 -0.20
CA TRP A 173 -0.30 13.68 1.17
C TRP A 173 -0.70 12.24 1.48
N PRO A 174 -1.85 11.68 1.00
CA PRO A 174 -2.19 10.29 1.37
C PRO A 174 -1.12 9.26 1.02
N PRO A 175 -0.55 9.22 -0.21
CA PRO A 175 0.58 8.36 -0.48
C PRO A 175 1.88 8.75 0.22
N ALA A 176 2.11 10.05 0.51
CA ALA A 176 3.28 10.47 1.27
C ALA A 176 3.28 9.87 2.68
N LEU A 177 2.11 9.87 3.36
CA LEU A 177 1.91 9.22 4.67
C LEU A 177 2.23 7.72 4.61
N LEU A 178 1.73 7.03 3.58
CA LEU A 178 1.98 5.61 3.39
C LEU A 178 3.48 5.32 3.20
N VAL A 179 4.15 6.10 2.34
CA VAL A 179 5.58 5.91 2.07
C VAL A 179 6.44 6.24 3.30
N ALA A 180 6.11 7.29 4.05
CA ALA A 180 6.79 7.59 5.31
C ALA A 180 6.62 6.46 6.33
N SER A 181 5.44 5.85 6.39
CA SER A 181 5.19 4.67 7.22
C SER A 181 6.03 3.46 6.81
N ASN A 182 6.11 3.17 5.51
CA ASN A 182 6.91 2.06 4.99
C ASN A 182 8.41 2.25 5.27
N LEU A 183 8.92 3.49 5.18
CA LEU A 183 10.30 3.80 5.54
C LEU A 183 10.57 3.55 7.04
N ALA A 184 9.65 3.97 7.90
CA ALA A 184 9.78 3.73 9.34
C ALA A 184 9.70 2.23 9.68
N ASP A 185 8.87 1.46 8.96
CA ASP A 185 8.75 0.02 9.10
C ASP A 185 10.08 -0.69 8.77
N ILE A 186 10.72 -0.32 7.65
CA ILE A 186 12.07 -0.81 7.31
C ILE A 186 13.10 -0.47 8.40
N MET A 187 13.06 0.76 8.94
CA MET A 187 13.95 1.12 10.04
C MET A 187 13.73 0.25 11.28
N MET A 188 12.48 -0.10 11.57
CA MET A 188 12.15 -0.98 12.70
C MET A 188 12.59 -2.42 12.46
N ASP A 189 12.45 -2.94 11.25
CA ASP A 189 12.92 -4.27 10.85
C ASP A 189 14.46 -4.40 10.98
N ASP A 190 15.18 -3.30 10.72
CA ASP A 190 16.62 -3.17 10.95
C ASP A 190 17.01 -2.97 12.44
N GLY A 191 16.04 -2.94 13.37
CA GLY A 191 16.26 -2.67 14.79
C GLY A 191 16.51 -1.20 15.13
N ARG A 192 16.42 -0.28 14.17
CA ARG A 192 16.62 1.16 14.35
C ARG A 192 15.36 1.87 14.87
N HIS A 193 14.79 1.33 15.95
CA HIS A 193 13.48 1.77 16.48
C HIS A 193 13.46 3.24 16.90
N GLU A 194 14.54 3.74 17.51
CA GLU A 194 14.62 5.15 17.92
C GLU A 194 14.70 6.09 16.72
N GLU A 195 15.43 5.70 15.67
CA GLU A 195 15.50 6.48 14.43
C GLU A 195 14.13 6.53 13.74
N ALA A 196 13.39 5.42 13.72
CA ALA A 196 12.03 5.38 13.20
C ALA A 196 11.11 6.36 13.95
N VAL A 197 11.19 6.40 15.30
CA VAL A 197 10.42 7.37 16.10
C VAL A 197 10.80 8.79 15.74
N GLN A 198 12.09 9.11 15.66
CA GLN A 198 12.56 10.47 15.35
C GLN A 198 12.17 10.89 13.92
N PHE A 199 12.26 9.99 12.95
CA PHE A 199 11.84 10.22 11.58
C PHE A 199 10.34 10.56 11.51
N LEU A 200 9.48 9.73 12.10
CA LEU A 200 8.03 9.93 12.09
C LEU A 200 7.61 11.22 12.82
N LEU A 201 8.23 11.52 13.98
CA LEU A 201 7.99 12.76 14.71
C LEU A 201 8.51 14.00 13.95
N GLY A 202 9.62 13.86 13.26
CA GLY A 202 10.17 14.93 12.40
C GLY A 202 9.22 15.23 11.25
N TRP A 203 8.71 14.18 10.62
CA TRP A 203 7.76 14.30 9.51
C TRP A 203 6.40 14.88 9.96
N GLU A 204 5.86 14.43 11.10
CA GLU A 204 4.63 14.98 11.71
C GLU A 204 4.78 16.48 12.02
N ARG A 205 5.93 16.90 12.55
CA ARG A 205 6.20 18.32 12.85
C ARG A 205 6.32 19.18 11.60
N ALA A 206 6.87 18.62 10.52
CA ALA A 206 6.99 19.32 9.24
C ALA A 206 5.62 19.46 8.53
N HIS A 207 4.70 18.52 8.78
CA HIS A 207 3.41 18.45 8.10
C HIS A 207 2.25 18.20 9.08
N PRO A 208 2.02 19.11 10.07
CA PRO A 208 1.05 18.88 11.12
C PRO A 208 -0.39 18.77 10.62
N GLU A 209 -0.70 19.37 9.48
CA GLU A 209 -2.02 19.36 8.88
C GLU A 209 -2.44 17.99 8.33
N VAL A 210 -1.48 17.13 7.98
CA VAL A 210 -1.80 15.85 7.30
C VAL A 210 -2.09 14.71 8.26
N VAL A 211 -1.64 14.79 9.52
CA VAL A 211 -1.91 13.75 10.53
C VAL A 211 -3.38 13.71 10.98
N HIS A 212 -4.17 14.69 10.58
CA HIS A 212 -5.62 14.74 10.82
C HIS A 212 -6.45 14.19 9.65
N LEU A 213 -5.79 13.80 8.56
CA LEU A 213 -6.47 13.16 7.44
C LEU A 213 -6.94 11.75 7.81
N PRO A 214 -8.08 11.29 7.28
CA PRO A 214 -8.55 9.90 7.50
C PRO A 214 -7.50 8.85 7.09
N GLU A 215 -6.70 9.17 6.09
CA GLU A 215 -5.63 8.31 5.54
C GLU A 215 -4.39 8.24 6.46
N ALA A 216 -4.30 9.09 7.49
CA ALA A 216 -3.19 9.08 8.43
C ALA A 216 -3.23 7.89 9.41
N ASN A 217 -4.30 7.14 9.47
CA ASN A 217 -4.47 6.06 10.45
C ASN A 217 -3.34 5.03 10.41
N PHE A 218 -2.87 4.65 9.21
CA PHE A 218 -1.75 3.71 9.07
C PHE A 218 -0.44 4.34 9.60
N PHE A 219 -0.16 5.59 9.26
CA PHE A 219 0.99 6.34 9.77
C PHE A 219 0.97 6.45 11.30
N LEU A 220 -0.19 6.73 11.89
CA LEU A 220 -0.36 6.83 13.34
C LEU A 220 -0.16 5.46 14.02
N ALA A 221 -0.60 4.36 13.38
CA ALA A 221 -0.40 3.01 13.88
C ALA A 221 1.08 2.61 13.85
N ILE A 222 1.81 2.88 12.76
CA ILE A 222 3.26 2.65 12.67
C ILE A 222 4.01 3.49 13.71
N MET A 223 3.62 4.75 13.93
CA MET A 223 4.18 5.57 15.00
C MET A 223 3.92 4.99 16.39
N ALA A 224 2.73 4.43 16.62
CA ALA A 224 2.43 3.75 17.89
C ALA A 224 3.30 2.51 18.06
N LEU A 225 3.47 1.69 17.02
CA LEU A 225 4.36 0.52 17.03
C LEU A 225 5.80 0.89 17.36
N ALA A 226 6.35 1.90 16.70
CA ALA A 226 7.71 2.40 16.96
C ALA A 226 7.89 2.87 18.41
N LYS A 227 6.87 3.52 18.98
CA LYS A 227 6.85 3.93 20.40
C LYS A 227 6.82 2.73 21.35
N VAL A 228 6.06 1.67 21.03
CA VAL A 228 6.07 0.43 21.83
C VAL A 228 7.46 -0.21 21.81
N ARG A 229 8.08 -0.34 20.62
CA ARG A 229 9.41 -0.90 20.44
C ARG A 229 10.52 -0.12 21.18
N THR A 230 10.27 1.16 21.51
CA THR A 230 11.18 2.01 22.33
C THR A 230 10.74 2.13 23.79
N GLY A 231 9.80 1.30 24.27
CA GLY A 231 9.32 1.31 25.67
C GLY A 231 8.39 2.47 26.04
N ARG A 232 7.97 3.29 25.08
CA ARG A 232 7.09 4.45 25.31
C ARG A 232 5.61 4.09 25.28
N ILE A 233 5.20 3.13 26.14
CA ILE A 233 3.89 2.47 26.10
C ILE A 233 2.72 3.45 26.26
N SER A 234 2.81 4.38 27.21
CA SER A 234 1.74 5.39 27.43
C SER A 234 1.54 6.28 26.21
N ALA A 235 2.63 6.70 25.56
CA ALA A 235 2.57 7.52 24.35
C ALA A 235 2.05 6.72 23.14
N ALA A 236 2.35 5.43 23.06
CA ALA A 236 1.79 4.54 22.04
C ALA A 236 0.28 4.39 22.20
N LYS A 237 -0.22 4.16 23.43
CA LYS A 237 -1.66 4.09 23.73
C LYS A 237 -2.41 5.39 23.37
N GLN A 238 -1.83 6.54 23.68
CA GLN A 238 -2.42 7.83 23.31
C GLN A 238 -2.54 7.96 21.79
N ARG A 239 -1.50 7.54 21.06
CA ARG A 239 -1.51 7.59 19.60
C ARG A 239 -2.53 6.61 19.01
N LEU A 240 -2.62 5.41 19.55
CA LEU A 240 -3.60 4.41 19.12
C LEU A 240 -5.05 4.89 19.35
N ALA A 241 -5.31 5.55 20.49
CA ALA A 241 -6.61 6.11 20.81
C ALA A 241 -7.04 7.27 19.90
N SER A 242 -6.11 7.92 19.21
CA SER A 242 -6.40 8.98 18.22
C SER A 242 -6.82 8.46 16.85
N ILE A 243 -6.71 7.15 16.60
CA ILE A 243 -7.02 6.54 15.31
C ILE A 243 -8.54 6.32 15.19
N THR A 244 -9.11 6.83 14.11
CA THR A 244 -10.51 6.56 13.76
C THR A 244 -10.61 5.19 13.08
N VAL A 245 -11.22 4.23 13.77
CA VAL A 245 -11.29 2.84 13.28
C VAL A 245 -12.28 2.73 12.11
N ASN A 246 -11.78 2.39 10.93
CA ASN A 246 -12.60 1.89 9.84
C ASN A 246 -12.66 0.35 9.91
N LYS A 247 -13.80 -0.18 10.36
CA LYS A 247 -13.98 -1.63 10.56
C LYS A 247 -13.88 -2.47 9.27
N THR A 248 -14.02 -1.83 8.12
CA THR A 248 -13.96 -2.50 6.80
C THR A 248 -12.57 -2.49 6.19
N ASP A 249 -11.63 -1.71 6.73
CA ASP A 249 -10.24 -1.64 6.29
C ASP A 249 -9.43 -2.76 6.98
N MET A 250 -9.14 -3.81 6.22
CA MET A 250 -8.43 -4.99 6.72
C MET A 250 -6.98 -4.68 7.10
N ASP A 251 -6.31 -3.81 6.34
CA ASP A 251 -4.92 -3.45 6.61
C ASP A 251 -4.82 -2.58 7.87
N GLN A 252 -5.75 -1.64 8.05
CA GLN A 252 -5.86 -0.87 9.29
C GLN A 252 -6.15 -1.78 10.49
N ARG A 253 -7.11 -2.70 10.35
CA ARG A 253 -7.45 -3.65 11.41
C ARG A 253 -6.25 -4.51 11.79
N PHE A 254 -5.51 -5.01 10.82
CA PHE A 254 -4.28 -5.78 11.04
C PHE A 254 -3.29 -4.98 11.90
N MET A 255 -2.98 -3.74 11.51
CA MET A 255 -2.04 -2.90 12.25
C MET A 255 -2.49 -2.58 13.65
N LEU A 256 -3.78 -2.27 13.85
CA LEU A 256 -4.32 -1.97 15.18
C LEU A 256 -4.20 -3.17 16.14
N LEU A 257 -4.50 -4.38 15.65
CA LEU A 257 -4.38 -5.61 16.44
C LEU A 257 -2.91 -5.94 16.72
N LEU A 258 -2.01 -5.76 15.76
CA LEU A 258 -0.58 -6.01 15.93
C LEU A 258 0.01 -5.05 16.99
N VAL A 259 -0.29 -3.76 16.89
CA VAL A 259 0.14 -2.76 17.89
C VAL A 259 -0.46 -3.06 19.27
N GLY A 260 -1.74 -3.45 19.31
CA GLY A 260 -2.43 -3.88 20.54
C GLY A 260 -1.72 -5.06 21.20
N ALA A 261 -1.38 -6.09 20.42
CA ALA A 261 -0.65 -7.26 20.92
C ALA A 261 0.74 -6.88 21.49
N HIS A 262 1.48 -6.01 20.81
CA HIS A 262 2.76 -5.51 21.34
C HIS A 262 2.61 -4.69 22.63
N ILE A 263 1.55 -3.89 22.76
CA ILE A 263 1.24 -3.20 24.03
C ILE A 263 0.93 -4.22 25.13
N ASP A 264 0.13 -5.25 24.83
CA ASP A 264 -0.23 -6.29 25.80
C ASP A 264 0.99 -7.09 26.26
N ILE A 265 1.93 -7.40 25.35
CA ILE A 265 3.22 -8.01 25.68
C ILE A 265 4.00 -7.10 26.65
N ALA A 266 4.15 -5.83 26.31
CA ALA A 266 4.89 -4.86 27.12
C ALA A 266 4.29 -4.66 28.52
N GLU A 267 2.99 -4.86 28.68
CA GLU A 267 2.27 -4.79 29.95
C GLU A 267 2.08 -6.16 30.63
N ASN A 268 2.75 -7.19 30.12
CA ASN A 268 2.69 -8.57 30.63
C ASN A 268 1.27 -9.21 30.62
N ARG A 269 0.40 -8.77 29.69
CA ARG A 269 -0.91 -9.37 29.45
C ARG A 269 -0.82 -10.45 28.35
N LEU A 270 -0.03 -11.48 28.61
CA LEU A 270 0.41 -12.45 27.61
C LEU A 270 -0.73 -13.23 26.96
N GLU A 271 -1.79 -13.59 27.71
CA GLU A 271 -2.96 -14.30 27.15
C GLU A 271 -3.77 -13.41 26.19
N ALA A 272 -3.91 -12.11 26.49
CA ALA A 272 -4.56 -11.17 25.58
C ALA A 272 -3.76 -11.00 24.28
N ALA A 273 -2.45 -10.85 24.39
CA ALA A 273 -1.55 -10.77 23.24
C ALA A 273 -1.62 -12.04 22.39
N LEU A 274 -1.62 -13.23 23.03
CA LEU A 274 -1.72 -14.52 22.35
C LEU A 274 -2.99 -14.60 21.49
N ASN A 275 -4.14 -14.24 22.07
CA ASN A 275 -5.42 -14.29 21.37
C ASN A 275 -5.44 -13.36 20.15
N GLN A 276 -4.88 -12.14 20.27
CA GLN A 276 -4.79 -11.20 19.15
C GLN A 276 -3.87 -11.71 18.03
N LEU A 277 -2.69 -12.24 18.39
CA LEU A 277 -1.72 -12.76 17.42
C LEU A 277 -2.24 -14.01 16.70
N LEU A 278 -2.96 -14.89 17.40
CA LEU A 278 -3.59 -16.06 16.76
C LEU A 278 -4.71 -15.65 15.80
N ALA A 279 -5.53 -14.66 16.15
CA ALA A 279 -6.55 -14.13 15.27
C ALA A 279 -5.90 -13.54 13.99
N LEU A 280 -4.86 -12.71 14.16
CA LEU A 280 -4.11 -12.15 13.03
C LEU A 280 -3.50 -13.23 12.13
N ARG A 281 -2.92 -14.28 12.72
CA ARG A 281 -2.32 -15.39 11.96
C ARG A 281 -3.34 -16.12 11.09
N GLN A 282 -4.57 -16.29 11.57
CA GLN A 282 -5.66 -16.92 10.80
C GLN A 282 -6.12 -16.07 9.61
N GLU A 283 -6.08 -14.75 9.73
CA GLU A 283 -6.54 -13.81 8.70
C GLU A 283 -5.42 -13.44 7.70
N THR A 284 -4.13 -13.74 8.02
CA THR A 284 -2.98 -13.32 7.23
C THR A 284 -2.52 -14.43 6.28
N HIS A 285 -2.49 -14.12 4.98
CA HIS A 285 -2.11 -15.06 3.92
C HIS A 285 -0.82 -14.67 3.18
N HIS A 286 -0.23 -13.50 3.48
CA HIS A 286 1.02 -13.05 2.86
C HIS A 286 2.22 -13.22 3.80
N GLU A 287 3.35 -13.65 3.24
CA GLU A 287 4.54 -14.07 4.00
C GLU A 287 5.09 -12.97 4.90
N ARG A 288 5.15 -11.71 4.43
CA ARG A 288 5.68 -10.60 5.25
C ARG A 288 4.81 -10.32 6.48
N GLY A 289 3.48 -10.34 6.34
CA GLY A 289 2.57 -10.20 7.48
C GLY A 289 2.72 -11.34 8.47
N LEU A 290 2.91 -12.58 7.97
CA LEU A 290 3.20 -13.71 8.84
C LEU A 290 4.51 -13.53 9.63
N VAL A 291 5.59 -13.05 9.00
CA VAL A 291 6.85 -12.76 9.70
C VAL A 291 6.65 -11.79 10.85
N ALA A 292 5.86 -10.71 10.64
CA ALA A 292 5.57 -9.71 11.66
C ALA A 292 4.78 -10.27 12.86
N ILE A 293 3.94 -11.30 12.63
CA ILE A 293 3.15 -11.95 13.66
C ILE A 293 3.95 -13.04 14.40
N LEU A 294 4.72 -13.85 13.66
CA LEU A 294 5.36 -15.05 14.21
C LEU A 294 6.48 -14.70 15.21
N GLU A 295 7.13 -13.54 15.06
CA GLU A 295 8.13 -13.10 16.04
C GLU A 295 7.52 -12.88 17.44
N PRO A 296 6.56 -11.95 17.62
CA PRO A 296 5.95 -11.74 18.93
C PRO A 296 5.18 -12.97 19.43
N LEU A 297 4.62 -13.78 18.53
CA LEU A 297 3.92 -15.02 18.89
C LEU A 297 4.90 -16.05 19.53
N SER A 298 6.10 -16.21 18.98
CA SER A 298 7.16 -17.06 19.55
C SER A 298 7.54 -16.58 20.95
N ASP A 299 7.73 -15.26 21.13
CA ASP A 299 8.10 -14.68 22.42
C ASP A 299 7.01 -14.88 23.48
N VAL A 300 5.74 -14.69 23.10
CA VAL A 300 4.59 -14.93 23.99
C VAL A 300 4.49 -16.39 24.41
N TYR A 301 4.66 -17.35 23.47
CA TYR A 301 4.67 -18.77 23.83
C TYR A 301 5.80 -19.12 24.79
N ALA A 302 7.00 -18.57 24.55
CA ALA A 302 8.15 -18.79 25.45
C ALA A 302 7.88 -18.21 26.85
N ALA A 303 7.33 -16.99 26.94
CA ALA A 303 6.98 -16.35 28.21
C ALA A 303 5.87 -17.09 28.98
N LEU A 304 4.97 -17.78 28.29
CA LEU A 304 3.95 -18.67 28.88
C LEU A 304 4.47 -20.08 29.21
N GLY A 305 5.77 -20.37 28.98
CA GLY A 305 6.38 -21.67 29.23
C GLY A 305 6.13 -22.74 28.16
N ASN A 306 5.47 -22.36 27.05
CA ASN A 306 5.14 -23.26 25.94
C ASN A 306 6.31 -23.34 24.93
N TYR A 307 7.48 -23.77 25.39
CA TYR A 307 8.73 -23.74 24.60
C TYR A 307 8.66 -24.54 23.29
N LYS A 308 7.88 -25.62 23.24
CA LYS A 308 7.70 -26.37 22.01
C LYS A 308 6.99 -25.54 20.94
N LEU A 309 5.87 -24.87 21.28
CA LEU A 309 5.16 -24.01 20.35
C LEU A 309 6.00 -22.80 19.96
N ALA A 310 6.74 -22.22 20.90
CA ALA A 310 7.68 -21.14 20.61
C ALA A 310 8.71 -21.55 19.55
N TYR A 311 9.30 -22.74 19.70
CA TYR A 311 10.26 -23.29 18.75
C TYR A 311 9.62 -23.54 17.38
N ASP A 312 8.45 -24.18 17.33
CA ASP A 312 7.75 -24.50 16.07
C ASP A 312 7.44 -23.23 15.28
N VAL A 313 6.97 -22.18 15.96
CA VAL A 313 6.70 -20.86 15.37
C VAL A 313 7.98 -20.17 14.89
N ALA A 314 9.06 -20.25 15.64
CA ALA A 314 10.35 -19.68 15.25
C ALA A 314 10.94 -20.40 14.00
N VAL A 315 10.75 -21.72 13.89
CA VAL A 315 11.14 -22.50 12.70
C VAL A 315 10.31 -22.06 11.49
N GLU A 316 8.99 -21.96 11.63
CA GLU A 316 8.10 -21.48 10.56
C GLU A 316 8.53 -20.08 10.06
N ARG A 317 8.78 -19.14 10.98
CA ARG A 317 9.30 -17.80 10.64
C ARG A 317 10.60 -17.88 9.84
N ARG A 318 11.54 -18.72 10.27
CA ARG A 318 12.83 -18.92 9.59
C ARG A 318 12.63 -19.43 8.15
N GLU A 319 11.74 -20.39 7.94
CA GLU A 319 11.45 -20.95 6.63
C GLU A 319 10.89 -19.89 5.68
N ILE A 320 9.98 -19.04 6.17
CA ILE A 320 9.44 -17.91 5.40
C ILE A 320 10.56 -16.93 5.03
N LEU A 321 11.42 -16.56 5.98
CA LEU A 321 12.55 -15.66 5.71
C LEU A 321 13.54 -16.24 4.68
N VAL A 322 13.74 -17.57 4.66
CA VAL A 322 14.58 -18.24 3.64
C VAL A 322 13.91 -18.12 2.26
N ARG A 323 12.59 -18.32 2.16
CA ARG A 323 11.86 -18.15 0.88
C ARG A 323 11.91 -16.70 0.38
N LEU A 324 11.70 -15.74 1.27
CA LEU A 324 11.81 -14.31 0.93
C LEU A 324 13.21 -13.95 0.44
N LYS A 325 14.28 -14.45 1.08
CA LYS A 325 15.67 -14.24 0.61
C LYS A 325 15.95 -14.86 -0.76
N LYS A 326 15.31 -15.99 -1.11
CA LYS A 326 15.40 -16.54 -2.46
C LYS A 326 14.74 -15.62 -3.48
N ALA A 327 13.57 -15.09 -3.15
CA ALA A 327 12.84 -14.14 -4.00
C ALA A 327 13.66 -12.87 -4.29
N ILE A 328 14.54 -12.39 -3.38
CA ILE A 328 15.44 -11.24 -3.64
C ILE A 328 16.33 -11.49 -4.87
N ARG A 329 16.92 -12.68 -4.99
CA ARG A 329 17.80 -13.01 -6.10
C ARG A 329 17.01 -13.03 -7.41
N GLU A 330 15.83 -13.64 -7.39
CA GLU A 330 14.93 -13.69 -8.54
C GLU A 330 14.49 -12.28 -8.97
N ILE A 331 14.15 -11.39 -8.01
CA ILE A 331 13.80 -9.99 -8.30
C ILE A 331 14.97 -9.25 -8.95
N SER A 332 16.18 -9.42 -8.45
CA SER A 332 17.36 -8.76 -9.04
C SER A 332 17.58 -9.17 -10.49
N ASP A 333 17.44 -10.46 -10.82
CA ASP A 333 17.57 -10.96 -12.18
C ASP A 333 16.45 -10.44 -13.09
N ILE A 334 15.21 -10.40 -12.58
CA ILE A 334 14.04 -9.85 -13.29
C ILE A 334 14.22 -8.36 -13.55
N GLU A 335 14.72 -7.62 -12.56
CA GLU A 335 14.97 -6.18 -12.69
C GLU A 335 16.00 -5.88 -13.79
N VAL A 336 17.09 -6.62 -13.82
CA VAL A 336 18.10 -6.52 -14.87
C VAL A 336 17.49 -6.79 -16.25
N GLU A 337 16.69 -7.84 -16.38
CA GLU A 337 16.05 -8.19 -17.64
C GLU A 337 14.97 -7.17 -18.05
N ALA A 338 14.17 -6.67 -17.11
CA ALA A 338 13.17 -5.63 -17.36
C ALA A 338 13.82 -4.33 -17.87
N ARG A 339 14.91 -3.89 -17.20
CA ARG A 339 15.68 -2.72 -17.62
C ARG A 339 16.35 -2.91 -19.00
N ARG A 340 16.78 -4.14 -19.30
CA ARG A 340 17.34 -4.48 -20.61
C ARG A 340 16.29 -4.37 -21.72
N ARG A 341 15.09 -4.91 -21.52
CA ARG A 341 13.97 -4.84 -22.48
C ARG A 341 13.52 -3.42 -22.77
N ILE A 342 13.63 -2.51 -21.79
CA ILE A 342 13.30 -1.09 -21.95
C ILE A 342 14.36 -0.35 -22.77
N ARG A 343 15.65 -0.73 -22.65
CA ARG A 343 16.77 -0.09 -23.38
C ARG A 343 16.87 -0.50 -24.86
N ILE A 344 16.22 -1.57 -25.26
CA ILE A 344 16.28 -2.13 -26.62
C ILE A 344 15.19 -1.52 -27.54
N LYS A 345 14.32 -0.67 -27.05
CA LYS A 345 13.32 0.07 -27.83
C LYS A 345 13.63 1.54 -27.92
#